data_3eda990bfeee43dd4530314c9c99c680
#
_entry.id   3eda990bfeee43dd4530314c9c99c680
#
_cell.length_a   1.000
_cell.length_b   1.000
_cell.length_c   1.000
_cell.angle_alpha   90.00
_cell.angle_beta   90.00
_cell.angle_gamma   90.00
#
_symmetry.space_group_name_H-M   'P 1'
#
loop_
_entity.id
_entity.type
_entity.pdbx_description
1 polymer ?
#
loop_
_entity_poly.entity_id
_entity_poly.type
_entity_poly.pdbx_seq_one_letter_code
_entity_poly.pdbx_strand_id
1 'polypeptide(L)'
;MNLSELDATSNAALRDIIARRIDASGPITFAEFYEQAMYHPRHGYYFTQDPTRDFQSSPNVHPVFGACIARQLAELWRALDRPERFDAFEAGAGPGRLAADVLRYAATAEPEFYACLRYVVQDVTLGGTDARQRLEASGLPPEKIEVAATLPDSPILEGCILSNELLDALPFRRVRMRGGHLYELLVGLQDGAFVDVEAEPRPELTAHFEALGVWPGEACEAEACLVAPAWMSHAAKALRRGYVLTLDYGYEASELYASWRKQGTLLTFYRHTSGDDPYARIGRQDITASVDFTSVRRAGEAAGLTTVSSTTQSELLAGLGIGEALASTPEPGQIEAYYALRRAVMALTDPTGLGRITALVMGKDVQ
;
A
#
# COMPACT_ATOMS: atom_id res chain seq x y z
N MET A 1 -29.30 -1.81 -7.48
CA MET A 1 -28.81 -3.04 -8.11
C MET A 1 -29.42 -4.20 -7.35
N ASN A 2 -29.99 -5.21 -8.03
CA ASN A 2 -30.70 -6.31 -7.37
C ASN A 2 -29.66 -7.32 -6.82
N LEU A 3 -29.94 -7.96 -5.66
CA LEU A 3 -29.04 -8.96 -5.04
C LEU A 3 -28.59 -10.05 -6.03
N SER A 4 -29.46 -10.47 -6.94
CA SER A 4 -29.13 -11.45 -7.99
C SER A 4 -28.13 -10.94 -9.05
N GLU A 5 -28.02 -9.63 -9.27
CA GLU A 5 -27.04 -9.04 -10.18
C GLU A 5 -25.67 -8.88 -9.52
N LEU A 6 -25.64 -8.59 -8.22
CA LEU A 6 -24.42 -8.56 -7.41
C LEU A 6 -23.78 -9.95 -7.31
N ASP A 7 -24.59 -10.98 -7.10
CA ASP A 7 -24.14 -12.37 -7.05
C ASP A 7 -23.56 -12.85 -8.39
N ALA A 8 -24.15 -12.45 -9.51
CA ALA A 8 -23.64 -12.83 -10.84
C ALA A 8 -22.25 -12.24 -11.17
N THR A 9 -21.81 -11.22 -10.42
CA THR A 9 -20.50 -10.55 -10.65
C THR A 9 -19.41 -11.01 -9.69
N SER A 10 -19.74 -11.69 -8.57
CA SER A 10 -18.78 -12.28 -7.64
C SER A 10 -18.10 -13.53 -8.20
N ASN A 11 -16.93 -13.90 -7.65
CA ASN A 11 -16.34 -15.21 -7.87
C ASN A 11 -17.15 -16.25 -7.07
N ALA A 12 -18.02 -17.02 -7.74
CA ALA A 12 -18.90 -17.97 -7.10
C ALA A 12 -18.17 -19.00 -6.22
N ALA A 13 -17.03 -19.54 -6.69
CA ALA A 13 -16.26 -20.51 -5.93
C ALA A 13 -15.70 -19.91 -4.64
N LEU A 14 -15.19 -18.68 -4.69
CA LEU A 14 -14.68 -17.98 -3.51
C LEU A 14 -15.80 -17.65 -2.52
N ARG A 15 -16.92 -17.19 -3.02
CA ARG A 15 -18.13 -16.93 -2.22
C ARG A 15 -18.56 -18.17 -1.46
N ASP A 16 -18.60 -19.34 -2.13
CA ASP A 16 -18.95 -20.64 -1.51
C ASP A 16 -17.92 -21.08 -0.46
N ILE A 17 -16.62 -20.82 -0.67
CA ILE A 17 -15.57 -21.11 0.31
C ILE A 17 -15.80 -20.29 1.58
N ILE A 18 -16.03 -19.00 1.46
CA ILE A 18 -16.25 -18.09 2.60
C ILE A 18 -17.55 -18.46 3.32
N ALA A 19 -18.64 -18.70 2.56
CA ALA A 19 -19.94 -19.08 3.12
C ALA A 19 -19.85 -20.36 3.95
N ARG A 20 -19.22 -21.43 3.41
CA ARG A 20 -19.02 -22.68 4.16
C ARG A 20 -18.20 -22.50 5.42
N ARG A 21 -17.18 -21.62 5.42
CA ARG A 21 -16.41 -21.31 6.62
C ARG A 21 -17.30 -20.65 7.68
N ILE A 22 -18.13 -19.71 7.31
CA ILE A 22 -19.07 -19.04 8.22
C ILE A 22 -20.12 -20.03 8.75
N ASP A 23 -20.67 -20.91 7.91
CA ASP A 23 -21.63 -21.94 8.32
C ASP A 23 -21.01 -22.93 9.33
N ALA A 24 -19.73 -23.25 9.18
CA ALA A 24 -19.03 -24.20 10.03
C ALA A 24 -18.55 -23.63 11.38
N SER A 25 -18.18 -22.34 11.43
CA SER A 25 -17.51 -21.75 12.61
C SER A 25 -18.20 -20.49 13.17
N GLY A 26 -19.33 -20.06 12.57
CA GLY A 26 -19.98 -18.81 12.87
C GLY A 26 -19.33 -17.62 12.14
N PRO A 27 -19.76 -16.38 12.44
CA PRO A 27 -19.22 -15.17 11.84
C PRO A 27 -17.70 -15.07 11.96
N ILE A 28 -17.05 -14.63 10.89
CA ILE A 28 -15.59 -14.45 10.80
C ILE A 28 -15.25 -12.96 10.92
N THR A 29 -13.99 -12.64 11.23
CA THR A 29 -13.54 -11.25 11.21
C THR A 29 -13.53 -10.68 9.82
N PHE A 30 -13.65 -9.34 9.69
CA PHE A 30 -13.50 -8.70 8.38
C PHE A 30 -12.09 -8.93 7.79
N ALA A 31 -11.05 -8.99 8.62
CA ALA A 31 -9.69 -9.33 8.16
C ALA A 31 -9.62 -10.73 7.53
N GLU A 32 -10.27 -11.75 8.14
CA GLU A 32 -10.33 -13.10 7.56
C GLU A 32 -11.13 -13.12 6.24
N PHE A 33 -12.22 -12.37 6.15
CA PHE A 33 -12.96 -12.18 4.90
C PHE A 33 -12.10 -11.50 3.84
N TYR A 34 -11.41 -10.41 4.21
CA TYR A 34 -10.52 -9.63 3.36
C TYR A 34 -9.40 -10.50 2.78
N GLU A 35 -8.72 -11.29 3.63
CA GLU A 35 -7.68 -12.23 3.20
C GLU A 35 -8.18 -13.20 2.13
N GLN A 36 -9.40 -13.72 2.29
CA GLN A 36 -9.98 -14.58 1.27
C GLN A 36 -10.34 -13.80 0.00
N ALA A 37 -10.98 -12.65 0.13
CA ALA A 37 -11.44 -11.86 -1.01
C ALA A 37 -10.26 -11.33 -1.85
N MET A 38 -9.19 -10.88 -1.21
CA MET A 38 -8.05 -10.24 -1.87
C MET A 38 -6.91 -11.22 -2.17
N TYR A 39 -6.61 -12.16 -1.25
CA TYR A 39 -5.37 -12.95 -1.27
C TYR A 39 -5.57 -14.46 -1.42
N HIS A 40 -6.81 -14.97 -1.60
CA HIS A 40 -6.98 -16.41 -1.85
C HIS A 40 -6.20 -16.83 -3.11
N PRO A 41 -5.28 -17.84 -3.04
CA PRO A 41 -4.28 -18.08 -4.09
C PRO A 41 -4.85 -18.48 -5.47
N ARG A 42 -6.12 -18.92 -5.55
CA ARG A 42 -6.78 -19.30 -6.81
C ARG A 42 -7.91 -18.37 -7.21
N HIS A 43 -8.47 -17.61 -6.29
CA HIS A 43 -9.73 -16.92 -6.49
C HIS A 43 -9.71 -15.47 -5.99
N GLY A 44 -8.67 -15.08 -5.24
CA GLY A 44 -8.53 -13.74 -4.70
C GLY A 44 -8.23 -12.71 -5.79
N TYR A 45 -8.59 -11.48 -5.50
CA TYR A 45 -8.49 -10.35 -6.42
C TYR A 45 -7.07 -10.20 -7.00
N TYR A 46 -6.03 -10.10 -6.16
CA TYR A 46 -4.66 -9.89 -6.62
C TYR A 46 -4.06 -11.05 -7.43
N PHE A 47 -4.64 -12.24 -7.36
CA PHE A 47 -4.20 -13.40 -8.16
C PHE A 47 -4.97 -13.60 -9.45
N THR A 48 -6.15 -12.96 -9.59
CA THR A 48 -7.07 -13.23 -10.72
C THR A 48 -7.43 -12.00 -11.53
N GLN A 49 -7.22 -10.80 -10.99
CA GLN A 49 -7.54 -9.55 -11.67
C GLN A 49 -6.28 -8.75 -11.99
N ASP A 50 -6.39 -7.80 -12.89
CA ASP A 50 -5.39 -6.80 -13.20
C ASP A 50 -5.81 -5.48 -12.49
N PRO A 51 -5.16 -5.07 -11.40
CA PRO A 51 -5.55 -3.89 -10.63
C PRO A 51 -5.57 -2.59 -11.46
N THR A 52 -4.77 -2.51 -12.53
CA THR A 52 -4.70 -1.31 -13.40
C THR A 52 -6.02 -1.03 -14.15
N ARG A 53 -6.93 -2.01 -14.19
CA ARG A 53 -8.27 -1.84 -14.77
C ARG A 53 -9.27 -1.21 -13.81
N ASP A 54 -8.96 -1.21 -12.53
CA ASP A 54 -9.89 -0.79 -11.48
C ASP A 54 -9.49 0.54 -10.86
N PHE A 55 -8.19 0.78 -10.68
CA PHE A 55 -7.66 2.05 -10.16
C PHE A 55 -6.28 2.37 -10.77
N GLN A 56 -5.83 3.60 -10.57
CA GLN A 56 -4.54 4.09 -11.03
C GLN A 56 -3.64 4.38 -9.82
N SER A 57 -2.55 3.64 -9.67
CA SER A 57 -1.50 3.91 -8.69
C SER A 57 -0.42 4.84 -9.25
N SER A 58 0.34 5.51 -8.38
CA SER A 58 1.38 6.47 -8.78
C SER A 58 2.40 5.92 -9.79
N PRO A 59 2.94 4.68 -9.66
CA PRO A 59 3.84 4.09 -10.66
C PRO A 59 3.19 3.86 -12.04
N ASN A 60 1.86 3.73 -12.08
CA ASN A 60 1.13 3.48 -13.33
C ASN A 60 0.81 4.76 -14.12
N VAL A 61 1.00 5.95 -13.52
CA VAL A 61 0.74 7.21 -14.19
C VAL A 61 1.79 7.52 -15.25
N HIS A 62 3.08 7.50 -14.89
CA HIS A 62 4.19 7.84 -15.80
C HIS A 62 5.55 7.50 -15.16
N PRO A 63 6.57 7.13 -15.94
CA PRO A 63 7.93 6.87 -15.45
C PRO A 63 8.58 8.02 -14.65
N VAL A 64 8.08 9.24 -14.74
CA VAL A 64 8.58 10.39 -13.96
C VAL A 64 8.45 10.16 -12.45
N PHE A 65 7.45 9.40 -11.99
CA PHE A 65 7.33 9.02 -10.59
C PHE A 65 8.53 8.17 -10.15
N GLY A 66 8.85 7.10 -10.89
CA GLY A 66 10.01 6.26 -10.62
C GLY A 66 11.33 7.03 -10.71
N ALA A 67 11.44 8.02 -11.60
CA ALA A 67 12.59 8.92 -11.66
C ALA A 67 12.76 9.75 -10.38
N CYS A 68 11.67 10.27 -9.81
CA CYS A 68 11.71 10.98 -8.51
C CYS A 68 12.08 10.02 -7.37
N ILE A 69 11.52 8.82 -7.32
CA ILE A 69 11.89 7.82 -6.31
C ILE A 69 13.36 7.41 -6.45
N ALA A 70 13.90 7.29 -7.66
CA ALA A 70 15.33 7.04 -7.87
C ALA A 70 16.22 8.17 -7.31
N ARG A 71 15.82 9.45 -7.49
CA ARG A 71 16.48 10.61 -6.87
C ARG A 71 16.44 10.50 -5.35
N GLN A 72 15.27 10.20 -4.77
CA GLN A 72 15.13 10.01 -3.32
C GLN A 72 16.08 8.93 -2.80
N LEU A 73 16.12 7.76 -3.44
CA LEU A 73 16.99 6.66 -3.04
C LEU A 73 18.48 7.06 -3.15
N ALA A 74 18.86 7.80 -4.20
CA ALA A 74 20.21 8.31 -4.35
C ALA A 74 20.58 9.36 -3.29
N GLU A 75 19.64 10.21 -2.86
CA GLU A 75 19.83 11.14 -1.73
C GLU A 75 20.02 10.38 -0.41
N LEU A 76 19.21 9.35 -0.15
CA LEU A 76 19.34 8.49 1.03
C LEU A 76 20.69 7.74 1.03
N TRP A 77 21.15 7.25 -0.13
CA TRP A 77 22.47 6.66 -0.27
C TRP A 77 23.59 7.65 0.08
N ARG A 78 23.49 8.91 -0.39
CA ARG A 78 24.46 9.97 -0.03
C ARG A 78 24.43 10.27 1.47
N ALA A 79 23.23 10.30 2.07
CA ALA A 79 23.06 10.52 3.51
C ALA A 79 23.60 9.36 4.38
N LEU A 80 23.76 8.17 3.80
CA LEU A 80 24.43 7.02 4.43
C LEU A 80 25.94 6.97 4.19
N ASP A 81 26.56 8.06 3.75
CA ASP A 81 27.99 8.15 3.41
C ASP A 81 28.41 7.31 2.21
N ARG A 82 27.49 7.11 1.25
CA ARG A 82 27.74 6.39 -0.02
C ARG A 82 28.30 4.98 0.19
N PRO A 83 27.60 4.07 0.85
CA PRO A 83 28.07 2.71 1.03
C PRO A 83 28.33 2.02 -0.32
N GLU A 84 29.30 1.10 -0.35
CA GLU A 84 29.63 0.30 -1.55
C GLU A 84 28.47 -0.58 -2.03
N ARG A 85 27.51 -0.87 -1.15
CA ARG A 85 26.27 -1.56 -1.46
C ARG A 85 25.11 -0.86 -0.79
N PHE A 86 24.07 -0.58 -1.57
CA PHE A 86 22.79 -0.03 -1.11
C PHE A 86 21.65 -0.96 -1.51
N ASP A 87 20.93 -1.47 -0.53
CA ASP A 87 19.77 -2.33 -0.75
C ASP A 87 18.50 -1.46 -0.85
N ALA A 88 17.85 -1.43 -2.01
CA ALA A 88 16.50 -0.94 -2.17
C ALA A 88 15.54 -2.15 -2.15
N PHE A 89 14.82 -2.33 -1.06
CA PHE A 89 13.85 -3.42 -0.90
C PHE A 89 12.43 -2.88 -1.09
N GLU A 90 11.79 -3.20 -2.21
CA GLU A 90 10.42 -2.81 -2.53
C GLU A 90 9.45 -3.90 -2.09
N ALA A 91 8.66 -3.61 -1.06
CA ALA A 91 7.58 -4.46 -0.58
C ALA A 91 6.27 -4.10 -1.29
N GLY A 92 5.54 -5.10 -1.80
CA GLY A 92 4.35 -4.88 -2.61
C GLY A 92 4.67 -4.37 -4.02
N ALA A 93 5.75 -4.87 -4.63
CA ALA A 93 6.25 -4.39 -5.91
C ALA A 93 5.29 -4.65 -7.10
N GLY A 94 4.26 -5.49 -6.92
CA GLY A 94 3.37 -5.91 -7.98
C GLY A 94 4.15 -6.46 -9.18
N PRO A 95 3.89 -5.98 -10.42
CA PRO A 95 4.61 -6.43 -11.61
C PRO A 95 6.02 -5.81 -11.76
N GLY A 96 6.52 -5.03 -10.77
CA GLY A 96 7.86 -4.43 -10.78
C GLY A 96 7.99 -3.15 -11.62
N ARG A 97 6.90 -2.43 -11.87
CA ARG A 97 6.92 -1.20 -12.68
C ARG A 97 7.76 -0.10 -12.05
N LEU A 98 7.59 0.14 -10.74
CA LEU A 98 8.38 1.13 -10.03
C LEU A 98 9.86 0.78 -10.06
N ALA A 99 10.23 -0.47 -9.77
CA ALA A 99 11.59 -0.97 -9.88
C ALA A 99 12.21 -0.70 -11.27
N ALA A 100 11.44 -0.96 -12.35
CA ALA A 100 11.90 -0.72 -13.72
C ALA A 100 12.22 0.75 -13.98
N ASP A 101 11.35 1.65 -13.55
CA ASP A 101 11.52 3.09 -13.78
C ASP A 101 12.64 3.66 -12.92
N VAL A 102 12.77 3.22 -11.66
CA VAL A 102 13.89 3.58 -10.77
C VAL A 102 15.23 3.15 -11.36
N LEU A 103 15.37 1.89 -11.77
CA LEU A 103 16.61 1.36 -12.33
C LEU A 103 17.00 2.03 -13.64
N ARG A 104 16.03 2.28 -14.52
CA ARG A 104 16.25 2.98 -15.80
C ARG A 104 16.75 4.39 -15.59
N TYR A 105 16.14 5.14 -14.67
CA TYR A 105 16.57 6.49 -14.34
C TYR A 105 17.97 6.48 -13.66
N ALA A 106 18.18 5.63 -12.66
CA ALA A 106 19.44 5.55 -11.95
C ALA A 106 20.60 5.20 -12.88
N ALA A 107 20.43 4.29 -13.83
CA ALA A 107 21.48 3.92 -14.79
C ALA A 107 21.96 5.10 -15.65
N THR A 108 21.12 6.08 -15.94
CA THR A 108 21.45 7.21 -16.82
C THR A 108 21.80 8.48 -16.05
N ALA A 109 21.08 8.78 -14.96
CA ALA A 109 21.20 10.05 -14.24
C ALA A 109 22.05 9.94 -12.96
N GLU A 110 22.17 8.74 -12.36
CA GLU A 110 22.86 8.50 -11.08
C GLU A 110 23.81 7.28 -11.18
N PRO A 111 24.82 7.29 -12.08
CA PRO A 111 25.62 6.09 -12.39
C PRO A 111 26.43 5.56 -11.20
N GLU A 112 26.92 6.43 -10.31
CA GLU A 112 27.64 6.02 -9.10
C GLU A 112 26.71 5.27 -8.13
N PHE A 113 25.50 5.79 -7.92
CA PHE A 113 24.48 5.13 -7.13
C PHE A 113 24.03 3.82 -7.79
N TYR A 114 23.79 3.83 -9.10
CA TYR A 114 23.40 2.62 -9.83
C TYR A 114 24.41 1.48 -9.70
N ALA A 115 25.71 1.80 -9.67
CA ALA A 115 26.77 0.79 -9.50
C ALA A 115 26.63 0.04 -8.17
N CYS A 116 26.29 0.75 -7.08
CA CYS A 116 26.15 0.23 -5.72
C CYS A 116 24.75 -0.37 -5.44
N LEU A 117 23.75 -0.02 -6.26
CA LEU A 117 22.37 -0.38 -6.05
C LEU A 117 22.11 -1.87 -6.28
N ARG A 118 21.54 -2.53 -5.29
CA ARG A 118 20.87 -3.84 -5.39
C ARG A 118 19.39 -3.62 -5.16
N TYR A 119 18.56 -3.96 -6.13
CA TYR A 119 17.12 -3.80 -6.02
C TYR A 119 16.45 -5.15 -5.72
N VAL A 120 15.72 -5.23 -4.62
CA VAL A 120 15.01 -6.42 -4.20
C VAL A 120 13.51 -6.14 -4.30
N VAL A 121 12.79 -6.99 -5.01
CA VAL A 121 11.33 -6.89 -5.12
C VAL A 121 10.65 -8.01 -4.35
N GLN A 122 9.62 -7.68 -3.61
CA GLN A 122 8.77 -8.62 -2.90
C GLN A 122 7.32 -8.33 -3.21
N ASP A 123 6.56 -9.36 -3.60
CA ASP A 123 5.13 -9.30 -3.77
C ASP A 123 4.53 -10.70 -3.62
N VAL A 124 3.30 -10.77 -3.08
CA VAL A 124 2.59 -12.05 -2.90
C VAL A 124 2.30 -12.75 -4.22
N THR A 125 2.19 -12.00 -5.32
CA THR A 125 1.94 -12.52 -6.67
C THR A 125 3.22 -13.03 -7.36
N LEU A 126 4.39 -12.72 -6.81
CA LEU A 126 5.70 -13.13 -7.33
C LEU A 126 6.17 -14.48 -6.75
N GLY A 127 5.39 -15.17 -5.95
CA GLY A 127 5.77 -16.43 -5.29
C GLY A 127 5.88 -17.67 -6.20
N GLY A 128 5.75 -17.53 -7.53
CA GLY A 128 5.82 -18.64 -8.49
C GLY A 128 7.15 -18.71 -9.25
N THR A 129 7.39 -19.84 -9.93
CA THR A 129 8.55 -20.07 -10.83
C THR A 129 8.67 -19.05 -11.96
N ASP A 130 7.59 -18.37 -12.29
CA ASP A 130 7.49 -17.41 -13.40
C ASP A 130 7.71 -15.95 -12.97
N ALA A 131 7.96 -15.70 -11.65
CA ALA A 131 8.15 -14.34 -11.13
C ALA A 131 9.28 -13.61 -11.85
N ARG A 132 10.44 -14.26 -11.95
CA ARG A 132 11.61 -13.70 -12.63
C ARG A 132 11.32 -13.43 -14.12
N GLN A 133 10.64 -14.36 -14.80
CA GLN A 133 10.28 -14.20 -16.21
C GLN A 133 9.31 -13.03 -16.44
N ARG A 134 8.35 -12.82 -15.51
CA ARG A 134 7.43 -11.66 -15.56
C ARG A 134 8.17 -10.33 -15.35
N LEU A 135 9.12 -10.29 -14.44
CA LEU A 135 9.96 -9.12 -14.22
C LEU A 135 10.89 -8.82 -15.41
N GLU A 136 11.49 -9.85 -15.99
CA GLU A 136 12.31 -9.72 -17.21
C GLU A 136 11.48 -9.18 -18.40
N ALA A 137 10.22 -9.65 -18.54
CA ALA A 137 9.29 -9.14 -19.55
C ALA A 137 8.91 -7.66 -19.33
N SER A 138 9.06 -7.13 -18.10
CA SER A 138 8.89 -5.71 -17.76
C SER A 138 10.10 -4.84 -18.14
N GLY A 139 11.16 -5.42 -18.74
CA GLY A 139 12.35 -4.70 -19.18
C GLY A 139 13.35 -4.42 -18.07
N LEU A 140 13.27 -5.16 -16.96
CA LEU A 140 14.16 -5.04 -15.81
C LEU A 140 15.50 -5.75 -16.10
N PRO A 141 16.66 -5.14 -15.73
CA PRO A 141 17.97 -5.77 -15.88
C PRO A 141 18.11 -6.92 -14.86
N PRO A 142 18.21 -8.18 -15.30
CA PRO A 142 18.16 -9.36 -14.42
C PRO A 142 19.29 -9.39 -13.37
N GLU A 143 20.43 -8.75 -13.70
CA GLU A 143 21.60 -8.66 -12.84
C GLU A 143 21.45 -7.67 -11.68
N LYS A 144 20.47 -6.79 -11.74
CA LYS A 144 20.19 -5.77 -10.71
C LYS A 144 19.03 -6.14 -9.80
N ILE A 145 18.25 -7.17 -10.15
CA ILE A 145 17.03 -7.52 -9.44
C ILE A 145 17.16 -8.86 -8.73
N GLU A 146 16.69 -8.86 -7.50
CA GLU A 146 16.47 -10.04 -6.71
C GLU A 146 15.00 -10.12 -6.31
N VAL A 147 14.44 -11.33 -6.29
CA VAL A 147 13.07 -11.60 -5.81
C VAL A 147 13.18 -12.19 -4.41
N ALA A 148 12.55 -11.55 -3.44
CA ALA A 148 12.41 -12.06 -2.09
C ALA A 148 10.98 -12.52 -1.82
N ALA A 149 10.83 -13.57 -1.01
CA ALA A 149 9.52 -14.03 -0.57
C ALA A 149 8.94 -13.15 0.54
N THR A 150 9.80 -12.67 1.44
CA THR A 150 9.44 -11.86 2.61
C THR A 150 10.56 -10.88 2.95
N LEU A 151 10.27 -9.90 3.80
CA LEU A 151 11.30 -9.14 4.50
C LEU A 151 12.17 -10.09 5.35
N PRO A 152 13.48 -9.83 5.47
CA PRO A 152 14.35 -10.61 6.34
C PRO A 152 13.96 -10.48 7.82
N ASP A 153 14.09 -11.57 8.59
CA ASP A 153 13.87 -11.58 10.03
C ASP A 153 15.06 -11.03 10.85
N SER A 154 16.18 -10.72 10.18
CA SER A 154 17.41 -10.25 10.82
C SER A 154 17.92 -8.97 10.15
N PRO A 155 18.70 -8.14 10.87
CA PRO A 155 19.17 -6.83 10.38
C PRO A 155 20.32 -6.97 9.36
N ILE A 156 19.98 -7.36 8.14
CA ILE A 156 20.96 -7.58 7.06
C ILE A 156 20.91 -6.50 5.97
N LEU A 157 19.85 -5.68 5.93
CA LEU A 157 19.70 -4.66 4.90
C LEU A 157 20.38 -3.35 5.32
N GLU A 158 21.12 -2.73 4.40
CA GLU A 158 21.62 -1.38 4.51
C GLU A 158 21.16 -0.58 3.29
N GLY A 159 20.29 0.42 3.52
CA GLY A 159 19.71 1.18 2.43
C GLY A 159 18.29 1.65 2.70
N CYS A 160 17.33 1.25 1.88
CA CYS A 160 15.94 1.68 2.01
C CYS A 160 14.95 0.52 1.80
N ILE A 161 14.03 0.34 2.74
CA ILE A 161 12.82 -0.45 2.53
C ILE A 161 11.74 0.50 2.03
N LEU A 162 11.20 0.21 0.84
CA LEU A 162 10.24 1.03 0.14
C LEU A 162 8.90 0.31 0.06
N SER A 163 7.80 1.02 0.31
CA SER A 163 6.44 0.56 -0.04
C SER A 163 5.64 1.70 -0.66
N ASN A 164 4.86 1.37 -1.69
CA ASN A 164 3.95 2.30 -2.34
C ASN A 164 2.58 1.65 -2.50
N GLU A 165 1.55 2.20 -1.84
CA GLU A 165 0.19 1.66 -1.85
C GLU A 165 0.20 0.15 -1.49
N LEU A 166 0.81 -0.16 -0.32
CA LEU A 166 0.89 -1.50 0.25
C LEU A 166 0.06 -1.63 1.52
N LEU A 167 0.13 -0.60 2.40
CA LEU A 167 -0.43 -0.71 3.75
C LEU A 167 -1.96 -0.60 3.72
N ASP A 168 -2.52 0.14 2.76
CA ASP A 168 -3.97 0.24 2.51
C ASP A 168 -4.57 -1.05 1.94
N ALA A 169 -3.70 -1.93 1.39
CA ALA A 169 -4.03 -3.26 0.88
C ALA A 169 -3.84 -4.38 1.92
N LEU A 170 -3.49 -4.07 3.15
CA LEU A 170 -3.33 -5.06 4.22
C LEU A 170 -4.67 -5.38 4.90
N PRO A 171 -4.86 -6.60 5.43
CA PRO A 171 -6.08 -6.99 6.13
C PRO A 171 -6.37 -6.10 7.33
N PHE A 172 -7.61 -5.62 7.43
CA PHE A 172 -8.06 -4.75 8.50
C PHE A 172 -9.34 -5.28 9.16
N ARG A 173 -9.61 -4.79 10.38
CA ARG A 173 -10.85 -5.04 11.12
C ARG A 173 -11.79 -3.86 10.93
N ARG A 174 -13.08 -4.10 11.01
CA ARG A 174 -14.10 -3.04 11.04
C ARG A 174 -14.72 -2.96 12.41
N VAL A 175 -14.94 -1.74 12.86
CA VAL A 175 -15.52 -1.46 14.17
C VAL A 175 -16.64 -0.42 14.06
N ARG A 176 -17.51 -0.40 15.05
CA ARG A 176 -18.57 0.62 15.20
C ARG A 176 -18.64 1.08 16.64
N MET A 177 -18.68 2.40 16.85
CA MET A 177 -18.96 2.99 18.16
C MET A 177 -20.45 3.24 18.30
N ARG A 178 -21.07 2.72 19.36
CA ARG A 178 -22.50 2.94 19.64
C ARG A 178 -22.78 2.96 21.14
N GLY A 179 -23.45 4.02 21.61
CA GLY A 179 -23.75 4.19 23.04
C GLY A 179 -22.52 4.25 23.93
N GLY A 180 -21.41 4.77 23.43
CA GLY A 180 -20.12 4.83 24.14
C GLY A 180 -19.41 3.47 24.22
N HIS A 181 -19.91 2.44 23.53
CA HIS A 181 -19.30 1.10 23.46
C HIS A 181 -18.79 0.80 22.06
N LEU A 182 -17.60 0.21 21.98
CA LEU A 182 -17.01 -0.26 20.72
C LEU A 182 -17.53 -1.65 20.42
N TYR A 183 -17.98 -1.88 19.17
CA TYR A 183 -18.32 -3.19 18.63
C TYR A 183 -17.37 -3.53 17.48
N GLU A 184 -16.99 -4.80 17.36
CA GLU A 184 -16.35 -5.33 16.15
C GLU A 184 -17.43 -5.75 15.14
N LEU A 185 -17.27 -5.38 13.86
CA LEU A 185 -18.14 -5.80 12.77
C LEU A 185 -17.56 -7.06 12.14
N LEU A 186 -18.15 -8.19 12.47
CA LEU A 186 -17.84 -9.50 11.88
C LEU A 186 -18.64 -9.69 10.59
N VAL A 187 -18.19 -10.60 9.73
CA VAL A 187 -18.89 -11.02 8.52
C VAL A 187 -19.67 -12.29 8.80
N GLY A 188 -20.99 -12.21 8.66
CA GLY A 188 -21.93 -13.32 8.81
C GLY A 188 -22.72 -13.61 7.54
N LEU A 189 -23.63 -14.57 7.61
CA LEU A 189 -24.59 -14.91 6.55
C LEU A 189 -26.02 -14.77 7.06
N GLN A 190 -26.85 -14.10 6.27
CA GLN A 190 -28.29 -14.04 6.48
C GLN A 190 -28.99 -14.24 5.13
N ASP A 191 -29.86 -15.25 5.04
CA ASP A 191 -30.57 -15.61 3.80
C ASP A 191 -29.66 -15.76 2.57
N GLY A 192 -28.44 -16.27 2.80
CA GLY A 192 -27.41 -16.46 1.78
C GLY A 192 -26.66 -15.20 1.39
N ALA A 193 -26.95 -14.03 1.93
CA ALA A 193 -26.20 -12.79 1.75
C ALA A 193 -25.17 -12.59 2.86
N PHE A 194 -24.00 -12.02 2.53
CA PHE A 194 -23.04 -11.57 3.53
C PHE A 194 -23.54 -10.30 4.21
N VAL A 195 -23.43 -10.28 5.54
CA VAL A 195 -23.91 -9.16 6.37
C VAL A 195 -22.92 -8.85 7.49
N ASP A 196 -22.94 -7.61 7.95
CA ASP A 196 -22.23 -7.22 9.17
C ASP A 196 -22.95 -7.74 10.41
N VAL A 197 -22.20 -8.36 11.32
CA VAL A 197 -22.66 -8.86 12.61
C VAL A 197 -21.88 -8.18 13.72
N GLU A 198 -22.56 -7.39 14.56
CA GLU A 198 -21.92 -6.76 15.72
C GLU A 198 -21.58 -7.82 16.78
N ALA A 199 -20.36 -7.72 17.31
CA ALA A 199 -19.84 -8.54 18.39
C ALA A 199 -19.01 -7.72 19.36
N GLU A 200 -18.74 -8.28 20.55
CA GLU A 200 -17.74 -7.70 21.45
C GLU A 200 -16.37 -7.65 20.74
N PRO A 201 -15.64 -6.52 20.84
CA PRO A 201 -14.36 -6.39 20.18
C PRO A 201 -13.35 -7.35 20.79
N ARG A 202 -12.54 -7.97 19.96
CA ARG A 202 -11.42 -8.76 20.45
C ARG A 202 -10.43 -7.88 21.20
N PRO A 203 -9.72 -8.42 22.24
CA PRO A 203 -8.82 -7.65 23.10
C PRO A 203 -7.77 -6.82 22.35
N GLU A 204 -7.26 -7.33 21.21
CA GLU A 204 -6.28 -6.63 20.40
C GLU A 204 -6.82 -5.34 19.75
N LEU A 205 -8.12 -5.27 19.42
CA LEU A 205 -8.75 -4.04 18.92
C LEU A 205 -8.87 -2.98 20.03
N THR A 206 -9.34 -3.39 21.21
CA THR A 206 -9.42 -2.50 22.37
C THR A 206 -8.04 -1.95 22.73
N ALA A 207 -7.03 -2.83 22.81
CA ALA A 207 -5.65 -2.44 23.09
C ALA A 207 -5.08 -1.48 22.03
N HIS A 208 -5.45 -1.64 20.75
CA HIS A 208 -5.04 -0.72 19.69
C HIS A 208 -5.55 0.70 19.93
N PHE A 209 -6.86 0.87 20.19
CA PHE A 209 -7.44 2.20 20.44
C PHE A 209 -6.98 2.80 21.77
N GLU A 210 -6.77 1.97 22.82
CA GLU A 210 -6.16 2.40 24.08
C GLU A 210 -4.75 2.95 23.88
N ALA A 211 -3.91 2.23 23.13
CA ALA A 211 -2.54 2.66 22.81
C ALA A 211 -2.51 3.95 21.97
N LEU A 212 -3.46 4.13 21.07
CA LEU A 212 -3.61 5.37 20.31
C LEU A 212 -4.07 6.55 21.19
N GLY A 213 -4.91 6.28 22.19
CA GLY A 213 -5.62 7.31 22.96
C GLY A 213 -6.69 8.06 22.14
N VAL A 214 -7.08 7.49 20.99
CA VAL A 214 -8.08 8.03 20.05
C VAL A 214 -9.07 6.93 19.73
N TRP A 215 -10.35 7.23 19.80
CA TRP A 215 -11.45 6.29 19.55
C TRP A 215 -12.35 6.81 18.45
N PRO A 216 -13.00 5.94 17.66
CA PRO A 216 -14.05 6.37 16.73
C PRO A 216 -15.13 7.17 17.45
N GLY A 217 -15.64 8.19 16.80
CA GLY A 217 -16.73 9.01 17.35
C GLY A 217 -18.04 8.22 17.49
N GLU A 218 -18.97 8.71 18.30
CA GLU A 218 -20.30 8.12 18.46
C GLU A 218 -21.03 7.98 17.12
N ALA A 219 -21.64 6.80 16.90
CA ALA A 219 -22.31 6.40 15.66
C ALA A 219 -21.38 6.48 14.43
N CYS A 220 -20.07 6.23 14.62
CA CYS A 220 -19.10 6.09 13.53
C CYS A 220 -18.68 4.63 13.35
N GLU A 221 -18.50 4.24 12.10
CA GLU A 221 -17.70 3.08 11.71
C GLU A 221 -16.25 3.50 11.48
N ALA A 222 -15.34 2.54 11.59
CA ALA A 222 -13.93 2.75 11.30
C ALA A 222 -13.23 1.43 10.97
N GLU A 223 -12.10 1.54 10.31
CA GLU A 223 -11.19 0.46 10.00
C GLU A 223 -9.96 0.51 10.90
N ALA A 224 -9.52 -0.65 11.39
CA ALA A 224 -8.31 -0.80 12.19
C ALA A 224 -7.41 -1.88 11.58
N CYS A 225 -6.33 -1.47 10.92
CA CYS A 225 -5.32 -2.37 10.39
C CYS A 225 -4.27 -2.65 11.46
N LEU A 226 -4.32 -3.85 12.07
CA LEU A 226 -3.33 -4.27 13.08
C LEU A 226 -2.05 -4.82 12.43
N VAL A 227 -2.10 -5.12 11.14
CA VAL A 227 -0.97 -5.69 10.37
C VAL A 227 0.02 -4.62 9.96
N ALA A 228 -0.42 -3.41 9.59
CA ALA A 228 0.45 -2.33 9.14
C ALA A 228 1.49 -1.89 10.20
N PRO A 229 1.14 -1.68 11.48
CA PRO A 229 2.13 -1.43 12.53
C PRO A 229 3.10 -2.60 12.74
N ALA A 230 2.62 -3.84 12.64
CA ALA A 230 3.47 -5.03 12.74
C ALA A 230 4.46 -5.13 11.57
N TRP A 231 4.01 -4.80 10.35
CA TRP A 231 4.87 -4.71 9.17
C TRP A 231 5.97 -3.65 9.35
N MET A 232 5.64 -2.45 9.84
CA MET A 232 6.63 -1.41 10.12
C MET A 232 7.67 -1.86 11.16
N SER A 233 7.23 -2.54 12.22
CA SER A 233 8.13 -3.12 13.22
C SER A 233 9.05 -4.19 12.62
N HIS A 234 8.56 -5.00 11.67
CA HIS A 234 9.36 -5.99 10.95
C HIS A 234 10.37 -5.29 10.02
N ALA A 235 9.94 -4.28 9.27
CA ALA A 235 10.83 -3.47 8.43
C ALA A 235 11.98 -2.86 9.24
N ALA A 236 11.68 -2.30 10.41
CA ALA A 236 12.69 -1.79 11.33
C ALA A 236 13.72 -2.86 11.77
N LYS A 237 13.27 -4.10 12.01
CA LYS A 237 14.16 -5.22 12.39
C LYS A 237 15.02 -5.69 11.23
N ALA A 238 14.49 -5.68 10.01
CA ALA A 238 15.22 -6.09 8.79
C ALA A 238 16.35 -5.12 8.43
N LEU A 239 16.22 -3.85 8.78
CA LEU A 239 17.25 -2.84 8.59
C LEU A 239 18.38 -2.99 9.61
N ARG A 240 19.61 -3.03 9.13
CA ARG A 240 20.82 -2.81 9.91
C ARG A 240 21.07 -1.30 10.09
N ARG A 241 21.05 -0.54 9.01
CA ARG A 241 21.18 0.91 8.92
C ARG A 241 20.45 1.42 7.68
N GLY A 242 19.71 2.52 7.78
CA GLY A 242 19.08 3.11 6.61
C GLY A 242 17.66 3.62 6.88
N TYR A 243 16.78 3.49 5.89
CA TYR A 243 15.49 4.15 5.91
C TYR A 243 14.35 3.19 5.57
N VAL A 244 13.15 3.55 6.07
CA VAL A 244 11.88 3.04 5.56
C VAL A 244 11.16 4.22 4.91
N LEU A 245 10.79 4.09 3.64
CA LEU A 245 9.98 5.05 2.89
C LEU A 245 8.65 4.40 2.53
N THR A 246 7.56 4.93 3.07
CA THR A 246 6.20 4.46 2.81
C THR A 246 5.38 5.58 2.18
N LEU A 247 4.78 5.31 1.02
CA LEU A 247 3.82 6.19 0.36
C LEU A 247 2.47 5.50 0.34
N ASP A 248 1.46 6.08 1.02
CA ASP A 248 0.15 5.44 1.12
C ASP A 248 -0.98 6.43 1.40
N TYR A 249 -2.21 6.02 1.13
CA TYR A 249 -3.40 6.78 1.50
C TYR A 249 -3.67 6.63 2.99
N GLY A 250 -3.71 7.72 3.71
CA GLY A 250 -3.96 7.64 5.14
C GLY A 250 -4.01 8.98 5.84
N TYR A 251 -4.17 8.90 7.15
CA TYR A 251 -4.33 10.05 8.03
C TYR A 251 -3.65 9.80 9.38
N GLU A 252 -3.43 10.86 10.14
CA GLU A 252 -3.17 10.71 11.57
C GLU A 252 -4.44 10.20 12.29
N ALA A 253 -4.28 9.42 13.35
CA ALA A 253 -5.40 8.77 14.06
C ALA A 253 -6.52 9.75 14.47
N SER A 254 -6.17 10.97 14.88
CA SER A 254 -7.14 12.01 15.28
C SER A 254 -8.06 12.46 14.12
N GLU A 255 -7.60 12.37 12.90
CA GLU A 255 -8.37 12.67 11.69
C GLU A 255 -9.07 11.42 11.15
N LEU A 256 -8.37 10.27 11.16
CA LEU A 256 -8.92 9.00 10.69
C LEU A 256 -10.16 8.59 11.48
N TYR A 257 -10.12 8.73 12.80
CA TYR A 257 -11.20 8.34 13.72
C TYR A 257 -12.08 9.52 14.17
N ALA A 258 -12.04 10.62 13.43
CA ALA A 258 -12.80 11.82 13.77
C ALA A 258 -14.33 11.58 13.73
N SER A 259 -15.07 12.21 14.65
CA SER A 259 -16.52 12.01 14.83
C SER A 259 -17.39 12.41 13.64
N TRP A 260 -16.86 13.18 12.69
CA TRP A 260 -17.55 13.55 11.45
C TRP A 260 -17.45 12.45 10.38
N ARG A 261 -16.51 11.50 10.49
CA ARG A 261 -16.30 10.39 9.57
C ARG A 261 -17.22 9.21 9.95
N LYS A 262 -18.47 9.28 9.51
CA LYS A 262 -19.52 8.35 9.97
C LYS A 262 -19.40 6.94 9.42
N GLN A 263 -18.84 6.78 8.22
CA GLN A 263 -18.79 5.49 7.48
C GLN A 263 -17.36 4.93 7.35
N GLY A 264 -16.41 5.45 8.16
CA GLY A 264 -15.02 5.05 8.01
C GLY A 264 -14.39 5.53 6.69
N THR A 265 -13.46 4.74 6.18
CA THR A 265 -12.70 5.02 4.95
C THR A 265 -12.71 3.86 3.96
N LEU A 266 -13.42 2.77 4.27
CA LEU A 266 -13.51 1.63 3.36
C LEU A 266 -14.04 2.07 2.01
N LEU A 267 -13.30 1.74 0.96
CA LEU A 267 -13.68 1.93 -0.42
C LEU A 267 -13.48 0.63 -1.19
N THR A 268 -14.25 0.49 -2.25
CA THR A 268 -14.07 -0.58 -3.23
C THR A 268 -13.88 0.02 -4.61
N PHE A 269 -13.04 -0.60 -5.44
CA PHE A 269 -12.83 -0.16 -6.82
C PHE A 269 -13.15 -1.28 -7.81
N TYR A 270 -13.90 -0.92 -8.84
CA TYR A 270 -14.23 -1.79 -9.95
C TYR A 270 -14.41 -0.99 -11.23
N ARG A 271 -13.57 -1.23 -12.24
CA ARG A 271 -13.61 -0.55 -13.55
C ARG A 271 -13.65 0.98 -13.42
N HIS A 272 -12.72 1.53 -12.64
CA HIS A 272 -12.59 2.96 -12.36
C HIS A 272 -13.83 3.60 -11.71
N THR A 273 -14.64 2.81 -11.02
CA THR A 273 -15.78 3.27 -10.23
C THR A 273 -15.56 2.89 -8.78
N SER A 274 -15.68 3.86 -7.87
CA SER A 274 -15.63 3.62 -6.43
C SER A 274 -17.01 3.20 -5.89
N GLY A 275 -16.99 2.37 -4.84
CA GLY A 275 -18.15 1.95 -4.06
C GLY A 275 -17.77 1.80 -2.59
N ASP A 276 -18.74 1.39 -1.77
CA ASP A 276 -18.60 1.20 -0.32
C ASP A 276 -19.10 -0.19 0.16
N ASP A 277 -19.54 -1.05 -0.76
CA ASP A 277 -20.02 -2.39 -0.43
C ASP A 277 -18.92 -3.45 -0.69
N PRO A 278 -18.26 -3.97 0.38
CA PRO A 278 -17.20 -4.97 0.23
C PRO A 278 -17.73 -6.34 -0.23
N TYR A 279 -19.05 -6.59 -0.11
CA TYR A 279 -19.67 -7.87 -0.44
C TYR A 279 -20.19 -7.95 -1.89
N ALA A 280 -20.17 -6.83 -2.63
CA ALA A 280 -20.81 -6.73 -3.95
C ALA A 280 -20.14 -7.61 -5.02
N ARG A 281 -18.81 -7.73 -5.04
CA ARG A 281 -18.05 -8.42 -6.09
C ARG A 281 -16.86 -9.16 -5.50
N ILE A 282 -17.11 -10.11 -4.62
CA ILE A 282 -16.09 -10.87 -3.88
C ILE A 282 -15.06 -11.48 -4.84
N GLY A 283 -13.77 -11.16 -4.66
CA GLY A 283 -12.66 -11.61 -5.50
C GLY A 283 -12.59 -10.95 -6.89
N ARG A 284 -13.39 -9.91 -7.15
CA ARG A 284 -13.43 -9.20 -8.44
C ARG A 284 -13.43 -7.68 -8.35
N GLN A 285 -13.42 -7.12 -7.17
CA GLN A 285 -13.22 -5.70 -6.88
C GLN A 285 -12.08 -5.56 -5.90
N ASP A 286 -11.38 -4.45 -5.99
CA ASP A 286 -10.45 -4.05 -4.95
C ASP A 286 -11.19 -3.58 -3.71
N ILE A 287 -10.63 -3.83 -2.54
CA ILE A 287 -11.14 -3.37 -1.24
C ILE A 287 -9.98 -2.72 -0.51
N THR A 288 -10.12 -1.47 -0.13
CA THR A 288 -9.09 -0.71 0.55
C THR A 288 -9.64 0.09 1.73
N ALA A 289 -8.76 0.49 2.65
CA ALA A 289 -9.05 1.43 3.72
C ALA A 289 -7.82 2.30 4.00
N SER A 290 -8.06 3.53 4.46
CA SER A 290 -6.98 4.47 4.76
C SER A 290 -6.10 3.98 5.91
N VAL A 291 -4.79 4.19 5.77
CA VAL A 291 -3.76 3.82 6.75
C VAL A 291 -3.80 4.75 7.96
N ASP A 292 -3.71 4.18 9.17
CA ASP A 292 -3.43 4.92 10.41
C ASP A 292 -1.91 5.18 10.53
N PHE A 293 -1.46 6.33 10.06
CA PHE A 293 -0.04 6.70 10.12
C PHE A 293 0.46 6.96 11.54
N THR A 294 -0.41 7.26 12.49
CA THR A 294 -0.02 7.37 13.91
C THR A 294 0.43 6.03 14.46
N SER A 295 -0.32 4.95 14.22
CA SER A 295 0.03 3.62 14.69
C SER A 295 1.27 3.07 13.98
N VAL A 296 1.38 3.27 12.66
CA VAL A 296 2.54 2.86 11.85
C VAL A 296 3.81 3.56 12.35
N ARG A 297 3.80 4.88 12.52
CA ARG A 297 4.92 5.67 13.00
C ARG A 297 5.34 5.26 14.41
N ARG A 298 4.39 5.16 15.36
CA ARG A 298 4.67 4.71 16.72
C ARG A 298 5.29 3.31 16.79
N ALA A 299 4.83 2.41 15.94
CA ALA A 299 5.39 1.05 15.86
C ALA A 299 6.85 1.07 15.36
N GLY A 300 7.16 1.91 14.38
CA GLY A 300 8.52 2.14 13.89
C GLY A 300 9.42 2.73 14.98
N GLU A 301 8.95 3.76 15.69
CA GLU A 301 9.68 4.41 16.80
C GLU A 301 9.95 3.42 17.94
N ALA A 302 8.96 2.62 18.32
CA ALA A 302 9.12 1.57 19.33
C ALA A 302 10.12 0.47 18.90
N ALA A 303 10.29 0.27 17.59
CA ALA A 303 11.26 -0.68 17.01
C ALA A 303 12.64 -0.05 16.70
N GLY A 304 12.89 1.20 17.14
CA GLY A 304 14.19 1.88 17.04
C GLY A 304 14.38 2.73 15.78
N LEU A 305 13.30 3.05 15.05
CA LEU A 305 13.34 4.06 14.00
C LEU A 305 13.12 5.46 14.58
N THR A 306 13.58 6.48 13.88
CA THR A 306 13.24 7.89 14.12
C THR A 306 12.49 8.45 12.92
N THR A 307 11.47 9.25 13.15
CA THR A 307 10.76 9.95 12.07
C THR A 307 11.67 11.02 11.48
N VAL A 308 11.99 10.90 10.19
CA VAL A 308 12.80 11.87 9.43
C VAL A 308 11.89 12.91 8.79
N SER A 309 10.85 12.46 8.10
CA SER A 309 9.84 13.35 7.53
C SER A 309 8.49 12.65 7.40
N SER A 310 7.42 13.44 7.43
CA SER A 310 6.05 13.03 7.11
C SER A 310 5.42 14.17 6.32
N THR A 311 5.24 13.96 5.03
CA THR A 311 4.78 14.98 4.07
C THR A 311 3.74 14.38 3.14
N THR A 312 3.25 15.16 2.19
CA THR A 312 2.43 14.64 1.09
C THR A 312 3.31 14.19 -0.08
N GLN A 313 2.78 13.31 -0.93
CA GLN A 313 3.43 12.93 -2.19
C GLN A 313 3.73 14.17 -3.05
N SER A 314 2.79 15.12 -3.10
CA SER A 314 2.99 16.38 -3.83
C SER A 314 4.21 17.14 -3.35
N GLU A 315 4.38 17.28 -2.02
CA GLU A 315 5.55 17.96 -1.42
C GLU A 315 6.83 17.19 -1.65
N LEU A 316 6.81 15.86 -1.46
CA LEU A 316 7.96 14.99 -1.73
C LEU A 316 8.42 15.12 -3.19
N LEU A 317 7.50 14.97 -4.15
CA LEU A 317 7.83 15.02 -5.58
C LEU A 317 8.28 16.43 -6.00
N ALA A 318 7.71 17.49 -5.41
CA ALA A 318 8.16 18.85 -5.64
C ALA A 318 9.61 19.06 -5.15
N GLY A 319 9.93 18.59 -3.94
CA GLY A 319 11.29 18.61 -3.38
C GLY A 319 12.30 17.85 -4.23
N LEU A 320 11.87 16.76 -4.84
CA LEU A 320 12.68 15.92 -5.75
C LEU A 320 12.75 16.50 -7.19
N GLY A 321 12.21 17.69 -7.42
CA GLY A 321 12.32 18.37 -8.71
C GLY A 321 11.44 17.81 -9.83
N ILE A 322 10.24 17.27 -9.53
CA ILE A 322 9.33 16.76 -10.57
C ILE A 322 8.99 17.84 -11.60
N GLY A 323 8.93 19.11 -11.19
CA GLY A 323 8.67 20.25 -12.09
C GLY A 323 9.79 20.54 -13.08
N GLU A 324 11.04 20.16 -12.79
CA GLU A 324 12.19 20.34 -13.68
C GLU A 324 12.02 19.54 -14.98
N ALA A 325 11.32 18.41 -14.91
CA ALA A 325 10.99 17.60 -16.08
C ALA A 325 10.17 18.39 -17.14
N LEU A 326 9.51 19.48 -16.75
CA LEU A 326 8.72 20.36 -17.62
C LEU A 326 9.47 21.63 -18.04
N ALA A 327 10.70 21.85 -17.59
CA ALA A 327 11.42 23.11 -17.80
C ALA A 327 11.90 23.32 -19.25
N SER A 328 12.06 22.25 -20.03
CA SER A 328 12.48 22.34 -21.42
C SER A 328 11.30 22.48 -22.38
N THR A 329 11.44 23.39 -23.36
CA THR A 329 10.47 23.50 -24.47
C THR A 329 10.59 22.25 -25.36
N PRO A 330 9.49 21.53 -25.65
CA PRO A 330 9.56 20.33 -26.47
C PRO A 330 9.93 20.66 -27.93
N GLU A 331 10.76 19.81 -28.50
CA GLU A 331 11.01 19.78 -29.94
C GLU A 331 9.73 19.39 -30.70
N PRO A 332 9.56 19.76 -32.00
CA PRO A 332 8.35 19.47 -32.77
C PRO A 332 7.91 17.99 -32.74
N GLY A 333 8.83 17.04 -32.68
CA GLY A 333 8.53 15.60 -32.59
C GLY A 333 8.24 15.08 -31.18
N GLN A 334 8.38 15.91 -30.14
CA GLN A 334 8.24 15.53 -28.74
C GLN A 334 6.99 16.11 -28.06
N ILE A 335 6.17 16.82 -28.80
CA ILE A 335 5.01 17.57 -28.26
C ILE A 335 4.03 16.63 -27.53
N GLU A 336 3.72 15.47 -28.08
CA GLU A 336 2.79 14.52 -27.47
C GLU A 336 3.36 13.95 -26.15
N ALA A 337 4.62 13.55 -26.13
CA ALA A 337 5.31 13.06 -24.93
C ALA A 337 5.38 14.15 -23.84
N TYR A 338 5.62 15.41 -24.23
CA TYR A 338 5.60 16.53 -23.30
C TYR A 338 4.22 16.75 -22.66
N TYR A 339 3.14 16.68 -23.43
CA TYR A 339 1.80 16.80 -22.87
C TYR A 339 1.40 15.59 -22.01
N ALA A 340 1.86 14.38 -22.34
CA ALA A 340 1.70 13.20 -21.50
C ALA A 340 2.40 13.39 -20.15
N LEU A 341 3.66 13.83 -20.16
CA LEU A 341 4.42 14.16 -18.96
C LEU A 341 3.75 15.26 -18.14
N ARG A 342 3.28 16.34 -18.77
CA ARG A 342 2.57 17.43 -18.07
C ARG A 342 1.31 16.95 -17.37
N ARG A 343 0.48 16.14 -18.02
CA ARG A 343 -0.70 15.52 -17.40
C ARG A 343 -0.31 14.63 -16.22
N ALA A 344 0.76 13.88 -16.37
CA ALA A 344 1.27 13.00 -15.30
C ALA A 344 1.74 13.80 -14.08
N VAL A 345 2.52 14.86 -14.28
CA VAL A 345 2.95 15.74 -13.18
C VAL A 345 1.74 16.32 -12.46
N MET A 346 0.75 16.83 -13.19
CA MET A 346 -0.48 17.35 -12.61
C MET A 346 -1.23 16.28 -11.81
N ALA A 347 -1.38 15.08 -12.32
CA ALA A 347 -2.08 13.99 -11.63
C ALA A 347 -1.34 13.53 -10.36
N LEU A 348 -0.01 13.39 -10.43
CA LEU A 348 0.83 12.96 -9.32
C LEU A 348 0.91 13.99 -8.18
N THR A 349 0.70 15.28 -8.49
CA THR A 349 0.77 16.37 -7.52
C THR A 349 -0.61 16.97 -7.19
N ASP A 350 -1.71 16.41 -7.71
CA ASP A 350 -3.06 16.87 -7.39
C ASP A 350 -3.38 16.65 -5.90
N PRO A 351 -3.60 17.70 -5.12
CA PRO A 351 -3.86 17.59 -3.68
C PRO A 351 -5.21 16.94 -3.35
N THR A 352 -6.08 16.74 -4.34
CA THR A 352 -7.36 16.04 -4.19
C THR A 352 -7.30 14.57 -4.65
N GLY A 353 -6.24 14.21 -5.35
CA GLY A 353 -5.97 12.88 -5.91
C GLY A 353 -4.72 12.22 -5.32
N LEU A 354 -3.80 11.80 -6.21
CA LEU A 354 -2.58 11.09 -5.82
C LEU A 354 -1.62 11.96 -4.99
N GLY A 355 -1.62 13.27 -5.20
CA GLY A 355 -0.73 14.20 -4.49
C GLY A 355 -0.97 14.25 -2.98
N ARG A 356 -2.14 13.82 -2.48
CA ARG A 356 -2.46 13.76 -1.05
C ARG A 356 -1.92 12.51 -0.34
N ILE A 357 -1.41 11.52 -1.06
CA ILE A 357 -0.77 10.34 -0.48
C ILE A 357 0.26 10.81 0.56
N THR A 358 0.26 10.20 1.73
CA THR A 358 1.25 10.48 2.78
C THR A 358 2.56 9.80 2.43
N ALA A 359 3.65 10.55 2.48
CA ALA A 359 5.01 10.06 2.33
C ALA A 359 5.71 10.12 3.70
N LEU A 360 5.87 8.97 4.34
CA LEU A 360 6.55 8.82 5.63
C LEU A 360 7.95 8.27 5.42
N VAL A 361 8.96 8.99 5.89
CA VAL A 361 10.35 8.53 5.93
C VAL A 361 10.77 8.35 7.39
N MET A 362 11.22 7.15 7.71
CA MET A 362 11.78 6.83 9.03
C MET A 362 13.21 6.31 8.87
N GLY A 363 14.09 6.62 9.80
CA GLY A 363 15.51 6.29 9.75
C GLY A 363 15.95 5.42 10.91
N LYS A 364 16.92 4.54 10.68
CA LYS A 364 17.62 3.73 11.67
C LYS A 364 19.11 3.96 11.60
N ASP A 365 19.73 4.35 12.72
CA ASP A 365 21.17 4.62 12.82
C ASP A 365 21.66 5.63 11.73
N VAL A 366 20.83 6.65 11.45
CA VAL A 366 21.09 7.74 10.52
C VAL A 366 21.29 9.05 11.28
N GLN A 367 22.08 9.98 10.69
CA GLN A 367 22.36 11.31 11.27
C GLN A 367 21.38 12.35 10.73
#